data_40f8f49050c9a4edbd375ffc9c21c542
#
_entry.id   40f8f49050c9a4edbd375ffc9c21c542
#
_cell.length_a   1.000
_cell.length_b   1.000
_cell.length_c   1.000
_cell.angle_alpha   90.00
_cell.angle_beta   90.00
_cell.angle_gamma   90.00
#
_symmetry.space_group_name_H-M   'P 1'
#
loop_
_entity.id
_entity.type
_entity.pdbx_description
1 polymer ?
#
loop_
_entity_poly.entity_id
_entity_poly.type
_entity_poly.pdbx_seq_one_letter_code
_entity_poly.pdbx_strand_id
1 'polypeptide(L)'
;MSRYLKAELFRIRKSKGALISLILIPVFLIINFVIGFRSGNVVETNHPIGIDTTFIISEMLKSFIPFVLAIPIYATVNKETTEHGMEKALESGISPVSIYLIKFVNIIIIGILYALLMSVVISLVVLRLGYSFSDSLNIFKTIIRVISINFVPIMSLISVYLFLLFCFRNEIITLIFYFTIMGPIKEIMTLIENLTKIKNLRVVAEYVPSKLMLKLPTVFNFKETINLFGKELAAIPTVYILCTIYTVILVGLGIAIFSKRKVEGIWSI
;
A
#
# COMPACT_ATOMS: atom_id res chain seq x y z
N MET A 1 18.34 -4.28 -18.48
CA MET A 1 17.47 -3.76 -17.41
C MET A 1 16.56 -2.61 -17.88
N SER A 2 17.06 -1.52 -18.47
CA SER A 2 16.23 -0.38 -18.92
C SER A 2 15.18 -0.71 -19.99
N ARG A 3 15.50 -1.59 -20.94
CA ARG A 3 14.55 -2.02 -22.00
C ARG A 3 13.36 -2.79 -21.45
N TYR A 4 13.59 -3.68 -20.50
CA TYR A 4 12.50 -4.45 -19.86
C TYR A 4 11.62 -3.54 -19.01
N LEU A 5 12.19 -2.60 -18.24
CA LEU A 5 11.44 -1.60 -17.50
C LEU A 5 10.50 -0.78 -18.40
N LYS A 6 11.01 -0.31 -19.55
CA LYS A 6 10.21 0.44 -20.54
C LYS A 6 9.08 -0.41 -21.14
N ALA A 7 9.36 -1.67 -21.44
CA ALA A 7 8.34 -2.60 -21.95
C ALA A 7 7.22 -2.84 -20.93
N GLU A 8 7.58 -2.98 -19.65
CA GLU A 8 6.63 -3.12 -18.55
C GLU A 8 5.73 -1.88 -18.40
N LEU A 9 6.32 -0.68 -18.35
CA LEU A 9 5.57 0.57 -18.25
C LEU A 9 4.64 0.77 -19.45
N PHE A 10 5.09 0.40 -20.66
CA PHE A 10 4.25 0.44 -21.85
C PHE A 10 3.05 -0.53 -21.77
N ARG A 11 3.27 -1.74 -21.26
CA ARG A 11 2.20 -2.74 -21.03
C ARG A 11 1.18 -2.26 -20.03
N ILE A 12 1.62 -1.69 -18.92
CA ILE A 12 0.76 -1.14 -17.89
C ILE A 12 -0.13 -0.03 -18.48
N ARG A 13 0.47 0.89 -19.24
CA ARG A 13 -0.27 1.96 -19.91
C ARG A 13 -1.37 1.45 -20.85
N LYS A 14 -1.16 0.30 -21.52
CA LYS A 14 -2.15 -0.34 -22.41
C LYS A 14 -3.10 -1.32 -21.69
N SER A 15 -2.90 -1.58 -20.43
CA SER A 15 -3.74 -2.50 -19.65
C SER A 15 -5.10 -1.86 -19.36
N LYS A 16 -6.19 -2.51 -19.83
CA LYS A 16 -7.57 -2.10 -19.52
C LYS A 16 -7.82 -2.10 -18.01
N GLY A 17 -7.27 -3.08 -17.27
CA GLY A 17 -7.39 -3.17 -15.81
C GLY A 17 -6.73 -1.99 -15.11
N ALA A 18 -5.55 -1.55 -15.55
CA ALA A 18 -4.89 -0.37 -15.01
C ALA A 18 -5.69 0.92 -15.30
N LEU A 19 -6.28 1.05 -16.50
CA LEU A 19 -7.14 2.18 -16.83
C LEU A 19 -8.44 2.19 -16.02
N ILE A 20 -9.08 1.03 -15.86
CA ILE A 20 -10.29 0.90 -15.03
C ILE A 20 -9.98 1.23 -13.56
N SER A 21 -8.88 0.73 -13.02
CA SER A 21 -8.48 1.04 -11.64
C SER A 21 -8.18 2.53 -11.44
N LEU A 22 -7.66 3.21 -12.46
CA LEU A 22 -7.38 4.65 -12.45
C LEU A 22 -8.66 5.50 -12.32
N ILE A 23 -9.81 4.95 -12.69
CA ILE A 23 -11.13 5.59 -12.55
C ILE A 23 -11.83 5.11 -11.28
N LEU A 24 -11.85 3.81 -11.01
CA LEU A 24 -12.60 3.22 -9.89
C LEU A 24 -12.06 3.68 -8.53
N ILE A 25 -10.74 3.76 -8.38
CA ILE A 25 -10.13 4.17 -7.11
C ILE A 25 -10.51 5.60 -6.73
N PRO A 26 -10.35 6.62 -7.61
CA PRO A 26 -10.84 7.96 -7.33
C PRO A 26 -12.32 8.00 -6.96
N VAL A 27 -13.17 7.33 -7.74
CA VAL A 27 -14.62 7.29 -7.48
C VAL A 27 -14.92 6.71 -6.10
N PHE A 28 -14.32 5.57 -5.76
CA PHE A 28 -14.50 4.93 -4.45
C PHE A 28 -14.05 5.85 -3.31
N LEU A 29 -12.90 6.50 -3.44
CA LEU A 29 -12.40 7.42 -2.40
C LEU A 29 -13.23 8.70 -2.31
N ILE A 30 -13.71 9.25 -3.43
CA ILE A 30 -14.63 10.40 -3.43
C ILE A 30 -15.90 10.05 -2.68
N ILE A 31 -16.50 8.90 -2.95
CA ILE A 31 -17.72 8.44 -2.27
C ILE A 31 -17.47 8.35 -0.77
N ASN A 32 -16.39 7.66 -0.35
CA ASN A 32 -16.05 7.54 1.07
C ASN A 32 -15.73 8.90 1.71
N PHE A 33 -15.04 9.78 1.00
CA PHE A 33 -14.73 11.12 1.47
C PHE A 33 -16.01 11.95 1.65
N VAL A 34 -16.91 11.94 0.68
CA VAL A 34 -18.19 12.69 0.75
C VAL A 34 -19.08 12.12 1.86
N ILE A 35 -19.16 10.80 2.00
CA ILE A 35 -19.93 10.16 3.09
C ILE A 35 -19.31 10.52 4.45
N GLY A 36 -18.02 10.37 4.61
CA GLY A 36 -17.31 10.71 5.86
C GLY A 36 -17.42 12.19 6.21
N PHE A 37 -17.43 13.07 5.22
CA PHE A 37 -17.59 14.50 5.39
C PHE A 37 -19.02 14.90 5.78
N ARG A 38 -20.05 14.17 5.28
CA ARG A 38 -21.46 14.41 5.64
C ARG A 38 -21.87 13.77 6.95
N SER A 39 -21.30 12.63 7.31
CA SER A 39 -21.65 11.91 8.54
C SER A 39 -20.91 12.42 9.79
N GLY A 40 -19.78 13.08 9.63
CA GLY A 40 -19.14 13.83 10.71
C GLY A 40 -19.72 15.22 10.80
N ASN A 41 -20.04 15.72 12.00
CA ASN A 41 -20.53 17.07 12.31
C ASN A 41 -19.62 18.23 11.82
N VAL A 42 -18.85 17.99 10.75
CA VAL A 42 -17.91 18.94 10.13
C VAL A 42 -18.66 20.04 9.35
N VAL A 43 -19.96 19.85 9.10
CA VAL A 43 -20.80 20.75 8.26
C VAL A 43 -21.34 21.96 9.03
N GLU A 44 -21.32 21.95 10.37
CA GLU A 44 -21.94 23.02 11.15
C GLU A 44 -21.02 24.18 11.54
N THR A 45 -19.76 24.16 11.19
CA THR A 45 -18.88 25.29 11.54
C THR A 45 -18.48 26.05 10.28
N ASN A 46 -18.88 27.32 10.20
CA ASN A 46 -18.33 28.36 9.32
C ASN A 46 -16.81 28.61 9.58
N HIS A 47 -16.11 27.63 10.11
CA HIS A 47 -14.69 27.72 10.40
C HIS A 47 -13.87 27.15 9.23
N PRO A 48 -12.72 27.78 8.91
CA PRO A 48 -11.78 27.23 7.96
C PRO A 48 -11.42 25.79 8.39
N ILE A 49 -11.16 24.93 7.41
CA ILE A 49 -10.80 23.51 7.62
C ILE A 49 -9.76 23.45 8.74
N GLY A 50 -10.20 23.09 9.93
CA GLY A 50 -9.36 23.09 11.13
C GLY A 50 -8.46 21.85 11.20
N ILE A 51 -7.62 21.83 12.22
CA ILE A 51 -6.68 20.72 12.51
C ILE A 51 -7.42 19.36 12.53
N ASP A 52 -8.66 19.34 13.04
CA ASP A 52 -9.48 18.13 13.13
C ASP A 52 -9.81 17.51 11.77
N THR A 53 -10.11 18.33 10.77
CA THR A 53 -10.42 17.85 9.41
C THR A 53 -9.18 17.24 8.73
N THR A 54 -8.02 17.88 8.90
CA THR A 54 -6.77 17.34 8.35
C THR A 54 -6.37 16.04 9.04
N PHE A 55 -6.64 15.90 10.32
CA PHE A 55 -6.42 14.68 11.08
C PHE A 55 -7.33 13.55 10.57
N ILE A 56 -8.64 13.80 10.45
CA ILE A 56 -9.62 12.82 9.94
C ILE A 56 -9.21 12.33 8.53
N ILE A 57 -8.88 13.25 7.61
CA ILE A 57 -8.42 12.92 6.27
C ILE A 57 -7.17 12.03 6.32
N SER A 58 -6.23 12.34 7.19
CA SER A 58 -4.98 11.58 7.29
C SER A 58 -5.20 10.16 7.82
N GLU A 59 -6.05 9.97 8.82
CA GLU A 59 -6.36 8.65 9.37
C GLU A 59 -7.17 7.80 8.38
N MET A 60 -8.12 8.42 7.67
CA MET A 60 -8.83 7.74 6.57
C MET A 60 -7.85 7.30 5.49
N LEU A 61 -6.95 8.17 5.03
CA LEU A 61 -5.96 7.82 4.01
C LEU A 61 -5.07 6.65 4.45
N LYS A 62 -4.53 6.68 5.67
CA LYS A 62 -3.69 5.60 6.20
C LYS A 62 -4.45 4.27 6.23
N SER A 63 -5.72 4.28 6.63
CA SER A 63 -6.55 3.09 6.69
C SER A 63 -6.83 2.51 5.29
N PHE A 64 -6.99 3.36 4.27
CA PHE A 64 -7.34 2.93 2.91
C PHE A 64 -6.12 2.62 2.03
N ILE A 65 -4.93 3.17 2.30
CA ILE A 65 -3.72 2.95 1.49
C ILE A 65 -3.47 1.46 1.20
N PRO A 66 -3.52 0.52 2.16
CA PRO A 66 -3.28 -0.89 1.89
C PRO A 66 -4.25 -1.47 0.85
N PHE A 67 -5.52 -1.08 0.90
CA PHE A 67 -6.57 -1.54 -0.02
C PHE A 67 -6.42 -0.89 -1.40
N VAL A 68 -6.15 0.40 -1.44
CA VAL A 68 -5.96 1.16 -2.68
C VAL A 68 -4.76 0.67 -3.46
N LEU A 69 -3.66 0.31 -2.78
CA LEU A 69 -2.45 -0.23 -3.41
C LEU A 69 -2.67 -1.62 -4.03
N ALA A 70 -3.52 -2.46 -3.45
CA ALA A 70 -3.74 -3.80 -3.97
C ALA A 70 -4.34 -3.79 -5.38
N ILE A 71 -5.20 -2.83 -5.70
CA ILE A 71 -5.89 -2.75 -7.00
C ILE A 71 -4.93 -2.49 -8.17
N PRO A 72 -4.07 -1.43 -8.17
CA PRO A 72 -3.11 -1.23 -9.25
C PRO A 72 -2.05 -2.32 -9.30
N ILE A 73 -1.65 -2.90 -8.18
CA ILE A 73 -0.72 -4.03 -8.15
C ILE A 73 -1.36 -5.21 -8.89
N TYR A 74 -2.59 -5.58 -8.53
CA TYR A 74 -3.35 -6.62 -9.21
C TYR A 74 -3.45 -6.35 -10.72
N ALA A 75 -3.87 -5.16 -11.11
CA ALA A 75 -4.06 -4.79 -12.51
C ALA A 75 -2.76 -4.82 -13.34
N THR A 76 -1.60 -4.61 -12.71
CA THR A 76 -0.31 -4.59 -13.39
C THR A 76 0.34 -5.97 -13.50
N VAL A 77 0.09 -6.85 -12.55
CA VAL A 77 0.75 -8.16 -12.47
C VAL A 77 -0.10 -9.26 -13.11
N ASN A 78 -1.45 -9.15 -13.04
CA ASN A 78 -2.37 -10.16 -13.55
C ASN A 78 -2.10 -10.56 -15.00
N LYS A 79 -1.91 -9.61 -15.90
CA LYS A 79 -1.64 -9.91 -17.31
C LYS A 79 -0.36 -10.71 -17.54
N GLU A 80 0.60 -10.65 -16.65
CA GLU A 80 1.87 -11.33 -16.84
C GLU A 80 1.85 -12.78 -16.41
N THR A 81 1.09 -13.07 -15.34
CA THR A 81 0.88 -14.45 -14.90
C THR A 81 0.03 -15.21 -15.91
N THR A 82 -0.98 -14.56 -16.51
CA THR A 82 -1.87 -15.17 -17.50
C THR A 82 -1.28 -15.23 -18.91
N GLU A 83 -0.38 -14.33 -19.31
CA GLU A 83 0.17 -14.25 -20.68
C GLU A 83 1.59 -14.86 -20.78
N HIS A 84 2.07 -15.62 -19.79
CA HIS A 84 3.42 -16.18 -19.73
C HIS A 84 4.54 -15.13 -19.91
N GLY A 85 4.26 -13.89 -19.54
CA GLY A 85 5.20 -12.78 -19.74
C GLY A 85 6.49 -12.92 -18.94
N MET A 86 6.41 -13.52 -17.73
CA MET A 86 7.59 -13.79 -16.90
C MET A 86 8.45 -14.91 -17.49
N GLU A 87 7.82 -15.94 -18.06
CA GLU A 87 8.52 -17.07 -18.71
C GLU A 87 9.31 -16.57 -19.91
N LYS A 88 8.68 -15.79 -20.80
CA LYS A 88 9.35 -15.18 -21.95
C LYS A 88 10.52 -14.28 -21.55
N ALA A 89 10.39 -13.55 -20.43
CA ALA A 89 11.47 -12.73 -19.90
C ALA A 89 12.65 -13.60 -19.40
N LEU A 90 12.35 -14.72 -18.73
CA LEU A 90 13.36 -15.69 -18.30
C LEU A 90 14.05 -16.38 -19.47
N GLU A 91 13.30 -16.78 -20.50
CA GLU A 91 13.81 -17.38 -21.75
C GLU A 91 14.72 -16.41 -22.51
N SER A 92 14.40 -15.12 -22.48
CA SER A 92 15.26 -14.07 -23.06
C SER A 92 16.53 -13.78 -22.27
N GLY A 93 16.82 -14.54 -21.21
CA GLY A 93 18.03 -14.45 -20.41
C GLY A 93 18.01 -13.39 -19.30
N ILE A 94 16.85 -12.79 -19.00
CA ILE A 94 16.74 -11.83 -17.88
C ILE A 94 16.77 -12.60 -16.57
N SER A 95 17.62 -12.17 -15.62
CA SER A 95 17.75 -12.82 -14.33
C SER A 95 16.46 -12.69 -13.48
N PRO A 96 16.11 -13.71 -12.67
CA PRO A 96 14.95 -13.66 -11.76
C PRO A 96 15.00 -12.45 -10.82
N VAL A 97 16.18 -12.12 -10.32
CA VAL A 97 16.41 -10.95 -9.45
C VAL A 97 16.01 -9.66 -10.16
N SER A 98 16.44 -9.50 -11.43
CA SER A 98 16.10 -8.30 -12.20
C SER A 98 14.61 -8.19 -12.47
N ILE A 99 13.93 -9.30 -12.76
CA ILE A 99 12.48 -9.33 -12.98
C ILE A 99 11.75 -8.90 -11.70
N TYR A 100 12.10 -9.49 -10.55
CA TYR A 100 11.49 -9.16 -9.27
C TYR A 100 11.66 -7.69 -8.90
N LEU A 101 12.91 -7.18 -8.98
CA LEU A 101 13.22 -5.78 -8.65
C LEU A 101 12.54 -4.79 -9.58
N ILE A 102 12.47 -5.08 -10.89
CA ILE A 102 11.76 -4.22 -11.85
C ILE A 102 10.27 -4.16 -11.52
N LYS A 103 9.65 -5.27 -11.16
CA LYS A 103 8.24 -5.28 -10.72
C LYS A 103 8.05 -4.44 -9.45
N PHE A 104 8.92 -4.62 -8.47
CA PHE A 104 8.86 -3.84 -7.24
C PHE A 104 8.96 -2.33 -7.53
N VAL A 105 9.93 -1.92 -8.34
CA VAL A 105 10.10 -0.51 -8.73
C VAL A 105 8.91 0.02 -9.54
N ASN A 106 8.38 -0.76 -10.48
CA ASN A 106 7.22 -0.37 -11.28
C ASN A 106 5.99 -0.11 -10.42
N ILE A 107 5.73 -0.97 -9.42
CA ILE A 107 4.60 -0.80 -8.50
C ILE A 107 4.77 0.48 -7.68
N ILE A 108 6.00 0.79 -7.23
CA ILE A 108 6.28 2.05 -6.53
C ILE A 108 5.97 3.26 -7.43
N ILE A 109 6.46 3.25 -8.68
CA ILE A 109 6.20 4.34 -9.64
C ILE A 109 4.70 4.54 -9.84
N ILE A 110 3.96 3.45 -10.06
CA ILE A 110 2.51 3.49 -10.24
C ILE A 110 1.83 3.98 -8.96
N GLY A 111 2.23 3.49 -7.79
CA GLY A 111 1.72 3.95 -6.51
C GLY A 111 1.89 5.45 -6.30
N ILE A 112 3.05 6.00 -6.66
CA ILE A 112 3.30 7.45 -6.62
C ILE A 112 2.37 8.20 -7.59
N LEU A 113 2.21 7.71 -8.82
CA LEU A 113 1.32 8.34 -9.80
C LEU A 113 -0.13 8.34 -9.33
N TYR A 114 -0.61 7.23 -8.76
CA TYR A 114 -1.95 7.16 -8.17
C TYR A 114 -2.10 8.12 -6.98
N ALA A 115 -1.10 8.20 -6.11
CA ALA A 115 -1.10 9.09 -4.97
C ALA A 115 -1.20 10.57 -5.39
N LEU A 116 -0.45 10.97 -6.42
CA LEU A 116 -0.52 12.31 -6.98
C LEU A 116 -1.89 12.59 -7.60
N LEU A 117 -2.41 11.68 -8.40
CA LEU A 117 -3.71 11.82 -9.02
C LEU A 117 -4.81 11.96 -7.96
N MET A 118 -4.75 11.14 -6.90
CA MET A 118 -5.70 11.18 -5.79
C MET A 118 -5.64 12.50 -5.03
N SER A 119 -4.45 13.03 -4.77
CA SER A 119 -4.30 14.32 -4.10
C SER A 119 -4.94 15.47 -4.89
N VAL A 120 -4.80 15.46 -6.22
CA VAL A 120 -5.44 16.43 -7.10
C VAL A 120 -6.97 16.26 -7.09
N VAL A 121 -7.47 15.03 -7.25
CA VAL A 121 -8.91 14.75 -7.30
C VAL A 121 -9.60 15.15 -6.00
N ILE A 122 -9.07 14.77 -4.84
CA ILE A 122 -9.66 15.13 -3.54
C ILE A 122 -9.68 16.66 -3.37
N SER A 123 -8.60 17.35 -3.75
CA SER A 123 -8.50 18.80 -3.66
C SER A 123 -9.55 19.50 -4.54
N LEU A 124 -9.80 18.98 -5.74
CA LEU A 124 -10.84 19.50 -6.62
C LEU A 124 -12.25 19.25 -6.06
N VAL A 125 -12.49 18.10 -5.41
CA VAL A 125 -13.76 17.82 -4.73
C VAL A 125 -14.01 18.81 -3.60
N VAL A 126 -13.00 19.15 -2.81
CA VAL A 126 -13.09 20.13 -1.72
C VAL A 126 -13.47 21.51 -2.27
N LEU A 127 -12.86 21.94 -3.38
CA LEU A 127 -13.26 23.18 -4.06
C LEU A 127 -14.73 23.15 -4.51
N ARG A 128 -15.21 22.03 -5.03
CA ARG A 128 -16.62 21.86 -5.45
C ARG A 128 -17.60 21.85 -4.28
N LEU A 129 -17.15 21.48 -3.08
CA LEU A 129 -17.96 21.56 -1.85
C LEU A 129 -18.07 22.99 -1.29
N GLY A 130 -17.49 23.99 -1.96
CA GLY A 130 -17.61 25.40 -1.58
C GLY A 130 -16.52 25.92 -0.66
N TYR A 131 -15.46 25.13 -0.41
CA TYR A 131 -14.31 25.60 0.38
C TYR A 131 -13.39 26.52 -0.43
N SER A 132 -12.59 27.33 0.27
CA SER A 132 -11.66 28.25 -0.36
C SER A 132 -10.54 27.52 -1.11
N PHE A 133 -9.93 28.20 -2.08
CA PHE A 133 -8.74 27.68 -2.76
C PHE A 133 -7.58 27.39 -1.77
N SER A 134 -7.44 28.23 -0.74
CA SER A 134 -6.43 28.04 0.30
C SER A 134 -6.64 26.72 1.05
N ASP A 135 -7.88 26.40 1.40
CA ASP A 135 -8.23 25.15 2.10
C ASP A 135 -7.96 23.93 1.22
N SER A 136 -8.35 24.00 -0.05
CA SER A 136 -8.05 22.95 -1.03
C SER A 136 -6.54 22.71 -1.17
N LEU A 137 -5.75 23.78 -1.23
CA LEU A 137 -4.29 23.66 -1.30
C LEU A 137 -3.68 23.08 -0.01
N ASN A 138 -4.24 23.40 1.15
CA ASN A 138 -3.82 22.84 2.42
C ASN A 138 -4.11 21.33 2.50
N ILE A 139 -5.27 20.89 2.00
CA ILE A 139 -5.60 19.46 1.89
C ILE A 139 -4.63 18.76 0.95
N PHE A 140 -4.37 19.32 -0.23
CA PHE A 140 -3.38 18.77 -1.16
C PHE A 140 -2.01 18.56 -0.49
N LYS A 141 -1.50 19.60 0.19
CA LYS A 141 -0.24 19.52 0.93
C LYS A 141 -0.28 18.47 2.03
N THR A 142 -1.40 18.33 2.73
CA THR A 142 -1.58 17.32 3.78
C THR A 142 -1.54 15.91 3.22
N ILE A 143 -2.22 15.65 2.11
CA ILE A 143 -2.21 14.34 1.46
C ILE A 143 -0.78 13.96 1.03
N ILE A 144 -0.07 14.87 0.35
CA ILE A 144 1.31 14.65 -0.07
C ILE A 144 2.22 14.38 1.15
N ARG A 145 2.04 15.12 2.23
CA ARG A 145 2.78 14.91 3.47
C ARG A 145 2.52 13.54 4.09
N VAL A 146 1.27 13.13 4.20
CA VAL A 146 0.89 11.81 4.72
C VAL A 146 1.50 10.70 3.88
N ILE A 147 1.45 10.80 2.56
CA ILE A 147 2.06 9.82 1.65
C ILE A 147 3.58 9.79 1.84
N SER A 148 4.23 10.95 1.97
CA SER A 148 5.68 11.03 2.19
C SER A 148 6.11 10.40 3.51
N ILE A 149 5.39 10.66 4.61
CA ILE A 149 5.66 10.04 5.91
C ILE A 149 5.43 8.53 5.86
N ASN A 150 4.45 8.07 5.11
CA ASN A 150 4.12 6.65 5.00
C ASN A 150 4.86 5.93 3.85
N PHE A 151 5.82 6.56 3.20
CA PHE A 151 6.51 6.00 2.04
C PHE A 151 7.22 4.67 2.35
N VAL A 152 7.93 4.57 3.48
CA VAL A 152 8.63 3.35 3.90
C VAL A 152 7.63 2.23 4.27
N PRO A 153 6.60 2.47 5.07
CA PRO A 153 5.50 1.50 5.25
C PRO A 153 4.85 1.05 3.93
N ILE A 154 4.60 1.97 2.99
CA ILE A 154 4.05 1.64 1.67
C ILE A 154 4.95 0.67 0.90
N MET A 155 6.26 0.89 0.90
CA MET A 155 7.22 -0.06 0.31
C MET A 155 7.13 -1.45 0.97
N SER A 156 6.97 -1.50 2.29
CA SER A 156 6.78 -2.74 3.03
C SER A 156 5.49 -3.46 2.65
N LEU A 157 4.38 -2.74 2.47
CA LEU A 157 3.11 -3.29 1.99
C LEU A 157 3.24 -3.91 0.59
N ILE A 158 3.93 -3.23 -0.32
CA ILE A 158 4.22 -3.71 -1.67
C ILE A 158 5.06 -5.00 -1.61
N SER A 159 6.06 -5.05 -0.74
CA SER A 159 6.90 -6.23 -0.58
C SER A 159 6.12 -7.44 -0.05
N VAL A 160 5.18 -7.24 0.89
CA VAL A 160 4.26 -8.29 1.36
C VAL A 160 3.43 -8.84 0.20
N TYR A 161 2.81 -7.94 -0.60
CA TYR A 161 1.99 -8.38 -1.73
C TYR A 161 2.78 -9.19 -2.75
N LEU A 162 3.94 -8.68 -3.19
CA LEU A 162 4.79 -9.37 -4.14
C LEU A 162 5.29 -10.71 -3.60
N PHE A 163 5.72 -10.76 -2.35
CA PHE A 163 6.11 -12.00 -1.70
C PHE A 163 5.00 -13.06 -1.78
N LEU A 164 3.78 -12.69 -1.36
CA LEU A 164 2.62 -13.59 -1.41
C LEU A 164 2.31 -14.04 -2.84
N LEU A 165 2.39 -13.12 -3.81
CA LEU A 165 2.15 -13.43 -5.22
C LEU A 165 3.13 -14.49 -5.74
N PHE A 166 4.42 -14.34 -5.44
CA PHE A 166 5.43 -15.32 -5.85
C PHE A 166 5.35 -16.63 -5.05
N CYS A 167 4.76 -16.60 -3.84
CA CYS A 167 4.48 -17.82 -3.07
C CYS A 167 3.30 -18.61 -3.67
N PHE A 168 2.18 -17.96 -3.88
CA PHE A 168 0.92 -18.65 -4.23
C PHE A 168 0.71 -18.83 -5.73
N ARG A 169 1.30 -18.00 -6.59
CA ARG A 169 1.08 -17.98 -8.05
C ARG A 169 -0.38 -17.76 -8.47
N ASN A 170 -1.27 -17.64 -7.53
CA ASN A 170 -2.68 -17.40 -7.75
C ASN A 170 -3.02 -16.03 -7.17
N GLU A 171 -3.48 -15.14 -8.04
CA GLU A 171 -3.74 -13.75 -7.69
C GLU A 171 -4.91 -13.60 -6.72
N ILE A 172 -5.95 -14.43 -6.89
CA ILE A 172 -7.12 -14.38 -6.00
C ILE A 172 -6.70 -14.82 -4.59
N ILE A 173 -5.95 -15.91 -4.49
CA ILE A 173 -5.40 -16.39 -3.21
C ILE A 173 -4.50 -15.32 -2.60
N THR A 174 -3.63 -14.70 -3.41
CA THR A 174 -2.76 -13.61 -2.97
C THR A 174 -3.55 -12.44 -2.40
N LEU A 175 -4.61 -12.00 -3.08
CA LEU A 175 -5.47 -10.92 -2.62
C LEU A 175 -6.17 -11.28 -1.30
N ILE A 176 -6.72 -12.48 -1.19
CA ILE A 176 -7.36 -12.95 0.04
C ILE A 176 -6.37 -12.91 1.21
N PHE A 177 -5.18 -13.49 1.05
CA PHE A 177 -4.17 -13.48 2.11
C PHE A 177 -3.67 -12.06 2.42
N TYR A 178 -3.44 -11.24 1.41
CA TYR A 178 -3.03 -9.85 1.59
C TYR A 178 -4.06 -9.06 2.40
N PHE A 179 -5.34 -9.11 2.01
CA PHE A 179 -6.40 -8.41 2.75
C PHE A 179 -6.62 -8.97 4.16
N THR A 180 -6.45 -10.28 4.34
CA THR A 180 -6.50 -10.91 5.67
C THR A 180 -5.38 -10.41 6.58
N ILE A 181 -4.16 -10.31 6.07
CA ILE A 181 -2.99 -9.82 6.82
C ILE A 181 -3.10 -8.31 7.07
N MET A 182 -3.57 -7.53 6.10
CA MET A 182 -3.62 -6.07 6.23
C MET A 182 -4.84 -5.56 6.98
N GLY A 183 -5.94 -6.30 6.98
CA GLY A 183 -7.21 -5.95 7.64
C GLY A 183 -7.37 -6.62 9.01
N PRO A 184 -8.11 -7.74 9.08
CA PRO A 184 -8.58 -8.36 10.32
C PRO A 184 -7.53 -9.26 11.01
N ILE A 185 -6.23 -9.06 10.76
CA ILE A 185 -5.19 -9.94 11.35
C ILE A 185 -5.23 -9.94 12.89
N LYS A 186 -5.52 -8.78 13.51
CA LYS A 186 -5.59 -8.67 14.97
C LYS A 186 -6.76 -9.48 15.53
N GLU A 187 -7.90 -9.42 14.90
CA GLU A 187 -9.10 -10.15 15.25
C GLU A 187 -8.87 -11.65 15.11
N ILE A 188 -8.26 -12.08 14.01
CA ILE A 188 -7.89 -13.48 13.76
C ILE A 188 -6.88 -13.98 14.79
N MET A 189 -5.82 -13.21 15.07
CA MET A 189 -4.83 -13.61 16.08
C MET A 189 -5.42 -13.67 17.48
N THR A 190 -6.39 -12.81 17.81
CA THR A 190 -7.13 -12.86 19.07
C THR A 190 -7.99 -14.14 19.16
N LEU A 191 -8.65 -14.52 18.07
CA LEU A 191 -9.41 -15.78 18.02
C LEU A 191 -8.48 -17.00 18.21
N ILE A 192 -7.34 -17.01 17.51
CA ILE A 192 -6.36 -18.09 17.65
C ILE A 192 -5.79 -18.15 19.08
N GLU A 193 -5.48 -16.99 19.69
CA GLU A 193 -5.01 -16.89 21.07
C GLU A 193 -6.02 -17.51 22.04
N ASN A 194 -7.31 -17.21 21.86
CA ASN A 194 -8.38 -17.76 22.69
C ASN A 194 -8.57 -19.28 22.52
N LEU A 195 -8.44 -19.77 21.28
CA LEU A 195 -8.61 -21.20 20.98
C LEU A 195 -7.39 -22.04 21.40
N THR A 196 -6.17 -21.53 21.17
CA THR A 196 -4.94 -22.29 21.41
C THR A 196 -4.33 -22.04 22.78
N LYS A 197 -4.78 -21.03 23.50
CA LYS A 197 -4.21 -20.52 24.77
C LYS A 197 -2.73 -20.07 24.65
N ILE A 198 -2.24 -19.84 23.43
CA ILE A 198 -0.91 -19.29 23.18
C ILE A 198 -0.99 -17.79 23.45
N LYS A 199 -0.33 -17.33 24.51
CA LYS A 199 -0.35 -15.93 24.94
C LYS A 199 0.39 -15.02 23.96
N ASN A 200 -0.06 -13.78 23.87
CA ASN A 200 0.59 -12.68 23.13
C ASN A 200 0.54 -12.79 21.57
N LEU A 201 -0.24 -13.66 20.97
CA LEU A 201 -0.39 -13.72 19.51
C LEU A 201 -0.96 -12.41 18.94
N ARG A 202 -1.92 -11.79 19.63
CA ARG A 202 -2.50 -10.50 19.24
C ARG A 202 -1.45 -9.37 19.17
N VAL A 203 -0.39 -9.47 20.00
CA VAL A 203 0.68 -8.46 20.01
C VAL A 203 1.47 -8.53 18.70
N VAL A 204 1.69 -9.71 18.14
CA VAL A 204 2.38 -9.89 16.85
C VAL A 204 1.64 -9.14 15.73
N ALA A 205 0.31 -9.16 15.76
CA ALA A 205 -0.50 -8.46 14.77
C ALA A 205 -0.34 -6.93 14.78
N GLU A 206 0.13 -6.34 15.87
CA GLU A 206 0.37 -4.90 15.98
C GLU A 206 1.65 -4.45 15.24
N TYR A 207 2.52 -5.40 14.87
CA TYR A 207 3.76 -5.15 14.13
C TYR A 207 3.63 -5.33 12.62
N VAL A 208 2.45 -5.68 12.11
CA VAL A 208 2.20 -5.75 10.67
C VAL A 208 2.32 -4.35 10.05
N PRO A 209 2.89 -4.20 8.84
CA PRO A 209 3.15 -2.91 8.22
C PRO A 209 1.95 -1.96 8.17
N SER A 210 0.73 -2.48 7.94
CA SER A 210 -0.49 -1.66 7.94
C SER A 210 -0.81 -1.06 9.32
N LYS A 211 -0.57 -1.81 10.41
CA LYS A 211 -0.78 -1.33 11.77
C LYS A 211 0.33 -0.38 12.22
N LEU A 212 1.58 -0.63 11.79
CA LEU A 212 2.70 0.28 12.01
C LEU A 212 2.48 1.63 11.32
N MET A 213 1.90 1.62 10.13
CA MET A 213 1.55 2.83 9.38
C MET A 213 0.54 3.71 10.15
N LEU A 214 -0.44 3.09 10.81
CA LEU A 214 -1.42 3.83 11.63
C LEU A 214 -0.78 4.51 12.87
N LYS A 215 0.34 3.98 13.35
CA LYS A 215 1.08 4.55 14.50
C LYS A 215 1.96 5.74 14.10
N LEU A 216 2.12 6.05 12.82
CA LEU A 216 2.89 7.22 12.38
C LEU A 216 2.10 8.51 12.56
N PRO A 217 2.79 9.60 12.96
CA PRO A 217 2.17 10.91 13.05
C PRO A 217 1.69 11.43 11.70
N THR A 218 0.76 12.37 11.72
CA THR A 218 0.24 13.02 10.51
C THR A 218 1.17 14.14 10.00
N VAL A 219 2.06 14.58 10.86
CA VAL A 219 3.08 15.61 10.61
C VAL A 219 4.45 15.04 10.92
N PHE A 220 5.50 15.48 10.23
CA PHE A 220 6.87 15.13 10.57
C PHE A 220 7.23 15.66 11.96
N ASN A 221 6.98 14.85 12.98
CA ASN A 221 7.30 15.13 14.36
C ASN A 221 8.14 13.99 14.95
N PHE A 222 9.44 14.17 15.03
CA PHE A 222 10.38 13.17 15.56
C PHE A 222 10.31 13.04 17.09
N LYS A 223 9.58 13.93 17.78
CA LYS A 223 9.39 13.86 19.24
C LYS A 223 8.20 12.98 19.64
N GLU A 224 7.30 12.66 18.68
CA GLU A 224 6.20 11.73 18.97
C GLU A 224 6.74 10.34 19.26
N THR A 225 6.24 9.77 20.36
CA THR A 225 6.62 8.42 20.80
C THR A 225 5.48 7.44 20.59
N ILE A 226 5.84 6.20 20.38
CA ILE A 226 4.92 5.06 20.33
C ILE A 226 5.34 4.03 21.37
N ASN A 227 4.38 3.38 21.99
CA ASN A 227 4.67 2.28 22.88
C ASN A 227 4.80 0.99 22.07
N LEU A 228 6.02 0.46 22.02
CA LEU A 228 6.33 -0.81 21.37
C LEU A 228 7.17 -1.67 22.32
N PHE A 229 6.80 -2.94 22.46
CA PHE A 229 7.46 -3.88 23.38
C PHE A 229 7.52 -3.37 24.85
N GLY A 230 6.51 -2.55 25.27
CA GLY A 230 6.49 -1.98 26.60
C GLY A 230 7.47 -0.83 26.83
N LYS A 231 8.05 -0.27 25.77
CA LYS A 231 8.96 0.87 25.80
C LYS A 231 8.42 2.01 24.93
N GLU A 232 8.58 3.23 25.40
CA GLU A 232 8.32 4.42 24.58
C GLU A 232 9.51 4.67 23.66
N LEU A 233 9.27 4.60 22.36
CA LEU A 233 10.26 4.79 21.31
C LEU A 233 9.80 5.89 20.36
N ALA A 234 10.73 6.62 19.76
CA ALA A 234 10.40 7.59 18.72
C ALA A 234 9.66 6.94 17.56
N ALA A 235 8.47 7.47 17.20
CA ALA A 235 7.54 6.83 16.28
C ALA A 235 8.14 6.64 14.87
N ILE A 236 8.60 7.72 14.25
CA ILE A 236 9.09 7.70 12.87
C ILE A 236 10.29 6.76 12.68
N PRO A 237 11.41 6.92 13.43
CA PRO A 237 12.57 6.06 13.20
C PRO A 237 12.28 4.60 13.51
N THR A 238 11.50 4.31 14.55
CA THR A 238 11.17 2.92 14.92
C THR A 238 10.34 2.22 13.86
N VAL A 239 9.27 2.87 13.38
CA VAL A 239 8.43 2.31 12.31
C VAL A 239 9.24 2.15 11.02
N TYR A 240 10.09 3.11 10.68
CA TYR A 240 10.92 3.05 9.47
C TYR A 240 11.91 1.88 9.52
N ILE A 241 12.58 1.67 10.65
CA ILE A 241 13.50 0.54 10.84
C ILE A 241 12.73 -0.79 10.67
N LEU A 242 11.60 -0.96 11.36
CA LEU A 242 10.80 -2.17 11.28
C LEU A 242 10.29 -2.41 9.86
N CYS A 243 9.71 -1.42 9.20
CA CYS A 243 9.22 -1.56 7.82
C CYS A 243 10.36 -1.81 6.82
N THR A 244 11.55 -1.24 7.04
CA THR A 244 12.73 -1.52 6.20
C THR A 244 13.17 -2.98 6.37
N ILE A 245 13.20 -3.49 7.60
CA ILE A 245 13.52 -4.89 7.89
C ILE A 245 12.51 -5.82 7.18
N TYR A 246 11.21 -5.53 7.30
CA TYR A 246 10.17 -6.26 6.56
C TYR A 246 10.42 -6.26 5.06
N THR A 247 10.69 -5.09 4.48
CA THR A 247 10.93 -4.95 3.04
C THR A 247 12.14 -5.78 2.60
N VAL A 248 13.26 -5.68 3.29
CA VAL A 248 14.50 -6.40 2.95
C VAL A 248 14.29 -7.91 3.06
N ILE A 249 13.70 -8.39 4.14
CA ILE A 249 13.45 -9.84 4.36
C ILE A 249 12.50 -10.37 3.28
N LEU A 250 11.35 -9.72 3.05
CA LEU A 250 10.34 -10.22 2.12
C LEU A 250 10.79 -10.14 0.66
N VAL A 251 11.53 -9.09 0.28
CA VAL A 251 12.13 -9.00 -1.05
C VAL A 251 13.18 -10.10 -1.23
N GLY A 252 14.04 -10.33 -0.23
CA GLY A 252 15.05 -11.38 -0.26
C GLY A 252 14.44 -12.77 -0.38
N LEU A 253 13.44 -13.10 0.45
CA LEU A 253 12.69 -14.35 0.39
C LEU A 253 11.94 -14.52 -0.93
N GLY A 254 11.30 -13.46 -1.43
CA GLY A 254 10.59 -13.48 -2.71
C GLY A 254 11.52 -13.78 -3.88
N ILE A 255 12.70 -13.16 -3.91
CA ILE A 255 13.74 -13.44 -4.91
C ILE A 255 14.23 -14.89 -4.79
N ALA A 256 14.48 -15.37 -3.58
CA ALA A 256 14.95 -16.73 -3.35
C ALA A 256 13.94 -17.78 -3.84
N ILE A 257 12.65 -17.61 -3.49
CA ILE A 257 11.57 -18.51 -3.96
C ILE A 257 11.46 -18.47 -5.49
N PHE A 258 11.49 -17.29 -6.08
CA PHE A 258 11.39 -17.14 -7.53
C PHE A 258 12.57 -17.76 -8.27
N SER A 259 13.78 -17.56 -7.77
CA SER A 259 15.01 -18.13 -8.34
C SER A 259 15.05 -19.66 -8.23
N LYS A 260 14.67 -20.23 -7.08
CA LYS A 260 14.64 -21.67 -6.87
C LYS A 260 13.68 -22.36 -7.85
N ARG A 261 12.50 -21.82 -8.01
CA ARG A 261 11.48 -22.36 -8.90
C ARG A 261 11.88 -22.36 -10.38
N LYS A 262 12.70 -21.40 -10.83
CA LYS A 262 13.30 -21.43 -12.17
C LYS A 262 14.19 -22.64 -12.37
N VAL A 263 15.01 -22.97 -11.37
CA VAL A 263 15.95 -24.10 -11.43
C VAL A 263 15.22 -25.45 -11.51
N GLU A 264 14.07 -25.56 -10.83
CA GLU A 264 13.27 -26.79 -10.79
C GLU A 264 12.36 -26.99 -12.02
N GLY A 265 12.39 -26.09 -13.02
CA GLY A 265 11.57 -26.20 -14.24
C GLY A 265 10.06 -26.12 -14.01
N ILE A 266 9.61 -25.71 -12.82
CA ILE A 266 8.21 -25.73 -12.37
C ILE A 266 7.34 -24.64 -13.02
N TRP A 267 7.89 -23.85 -13.96
CA TRP A 267 7.16 -22.82 -14.69
C TRP A 267 6.46 -23.34 -15.96
N SER A 268 6.59 -24.63 -16.28
CA SER A 268 6.08 -25.26 -17.49
C SER A 268 4.78 -26.06 -17.29
N ILE A 269 3.95 -25.68 -16.31
CA ILE A 269 2.62 -26.28 -16.11
C ILE A 269 1.55 -25.19 -16.02
#